data_20fbfc12756988d49dd1e067742bddf7
#
_entry.id   20fbfc12756988d49dd1e067742bddf7
#
_cell.length_a   1.000
_cell.length_b   1.000
_cell.length_c   1.000
_cell.angle_alpha   90.00
_cell.angle_beta   90.00
_cell.angle_gamma   90.00
#
_symmetry.space_group_name_H-M   'P 1'
#
loop_
_entity.id
_entity.type
_entity.pdbx_description
1 polymer ?
#
loop_
_entity_poly.entity_id
_entity_poly.type
_entity_poly.pdbx_seq_one_letter_code
_entity_poly.pdbx_strand_id
1 'polypeptide(L)'
;MGIKILRYFFICIGCIATGAAHAQPFANEYRIALVLPFHSGGYHGSLGEAMLDYYTGFRMAAEDLEADGLKLQLYVFDSEKDSNALNTTLYHPDLKTMNLIVGPVYDKEMAPTEKFCNLNGSVLISPLKFYKPASEETKIINFYVPDSVRIASIACKAANFYPGYKFYLATDNSTKSKEYLAIMKRQLTKCKIKNSKTLIYTGAAIGANALAKDSVVVLSSISSTSAKDVLLTAVNAKKNGILFAHIDWHNASMSTFEKDEPKLIYPESNFTNPADSAAVRFRTAFMNRTYAEPSKYAYIGYDQAYYLCLSLMTFGKDFILHLPDADYRGFINTIHLQNSKCGVQNLGINYLQIVEDERREFKP
;
A
#
# COMPACT_ATOMS: atom_id res chain seq x y z
N MET A 1 -0.81 -31.13 1.74
CA MET A 1 -1.78 -30.89 2.83
C MET A 1 -2.05 -29.40 2.84
N GLY A 2 -3.10 -28.97 2.11
CA GLY A 2 -3.39 -27.54 1.87
C GLY A 2 -3.73 -26.82 3.17
N ILE A 3 -3.04 -25.73 3.42
CA ILE A 3 -3.30 -24.83 4.55
C ILE A 3 -4.52 -24.00 4.19
N LYS A 4 -5.70 -24.41 4.68
CA LYS A 4 -6.92 -23.58 4.55
C LYS A 4 -6.73 -22.33 5.42
N ILE A 5 -6.27 -21.25 4.83
CA ILE A 5 -6.27 -19.93 5.43
C ILE A 5 -7.68 -19.39 5.25
N LEU A 6 -8.58 -19.66 6.19
CA LEU A 6 -9.91 -19.06 6.24
C LEU A 6 -9.75 -17.60 6.67
N ARG A 7 -9.45 -16.72 5.73
CA ARG A 7 -9.52 -15.28 5.94
C ARG A 7 -10.94 -14.84 5.62
N TYR A 8 -11.58 -14.21 6.59
CA TYR A 8 -12.94 -13.70 6.44
C TYR A 8 -12.96 -12.61 5.37
N PHE A 9 -13.44 -13.00 4.19
CA PHE A 9 -13.85 -12.07 3.15
C PHE A 9 -15.25 -11.60 3.56
N PHE A 10 -15.36 -10.47 4.24
CA PHE A 10 -16.66 -9.85 4.50
C PHE A 10 -17.15 -9.22 3.20
N ILE A 11 -17.86 -10.01 2.40
CA ILE A 11 -18.73 -9.48 1.36
C ILE A 11 -20.04 -9.09 2.07
N CYS A 12 -20.27 -7.79 2.26
CA CYS A 12 -21.62 -7.31 2.54
C CYS A 12 -22.48 -7.49 1.29
N ILE A 13 -23.05 -8.68 1.12
CA ILE A 13 -24.09 -8.93 0.13
C ILE A 13 -25.41 -8.46 0.73
N GLY A 14 -25.70 -7.19 0.52
CA GLY A 14 -27.04 -6.63 0.74
C GLY A 14 -27.74 -6.47 -0.58
N CYS A 15 -28.31 -7.56 -1.12
CA CYS A 15 -29.45 -7.53 -2.06
C CYS A 15 -29.88 -8.97 -2.32
N ILE A 16 -31.02 -9.33 -1.76
CA ILE A 16 -31.73 -10.56 -2.10
C ILE A 16 -32.38 -10.33 -3.47
N ALA A 17 -31.69 -10.75 -4.54
CA ALA A 17 -32.35 -11.04 -5.82
C ALA A 17 -32.29 -12.55 -6.00
N THR A 18 -33.44 -13.20 -5.91
CA THR A 18 -33.65 -14.61 -6.26
C THR A 18 -33.43 -14.78 -7.75
N GLY A 19 -32.18 -14.83 -8.17
CA GLY A 19 -31.76 -15.37 -9.46
C GLY A 19 -30.82 -16.51 -9.15
N ALA A 20 -31.11 -17.72 -9.61
CA ALA A 20 -30.20 -18.84 -9.51
C ALA A 20 -28.86 -18.42 -10.13
N ALA A 21 -27.89 -18.02 -9.32
CA ALA A 21 -26.52 -17.86 -9.74
C ALA A 21 -26.04 -19.26 -10.12
N HIS A 22 -26.11 -19.58 -11.40
CA HIS A 22 -25.34 -20.67 -11.95
C HIS A 22 -23.90 -20.31 -11.71
N ALA A 23 -23.27 -20.94 -10.72
CA ALA A 23 -21.83 -20.98 -10.64
C ALA A 23 -21.36 -21.55 -11.98
N GLN A 24 -20.93 -20.68 -12.89
CA GLN A 24 -20.30 -21.13 -14.13
C GLN A 24 -19.05 -21.91 -13.68
N PRO A 25 -18.89 -23.17 -14.15
CA PRO A 25 -17.65 -23.87 -13.89
C PRO A 25 -16.52 -23.01 -14.42
N PHE A 26 -15.46 -22.79 -13.62
CA PHE A 26 -14.27 -22.01 -13.95
C PHE A 26 -13.63 -22.59 -15.22
N ALA A 27 -14.15 -22.22 -16.39
CA ALA A 27 -13.72 -22.75 -17.68
C ALA A 27 -12.55 -21.95 -18.27
N ASN A 28 -12.26 -20.78 -17.72
CA ASN A 28 -11.25 -19.90 -18.27
C ASN A 28 -9.91 -20.08 -17.56
N GLU A 29 -8.89 -20.40 -18.34
CA GLU A 29 -7.50 -20.33 -17.91
C GLU A 29 -7.05 -18.88 -17.99
N TYR A 30 -6.52 -18.34 -16.89
CA TYR A 30 -6.00 -16.97 -16.84
C TYR A 30 -4.49 -16.98 -17.08
N ARG A 31 -4.01 -15.92 -17.72
CA ARG A 31 -2.61 -15.73 -18.03
C ARG A 31 -2.11 -14.43 -17.40
N ILE A 32 -1.10 -14.53 -16.56
CA ILE A 32 -0.50 -13.38 -15.87
C ILE A 32 0.99 -13.35 -16.21
N ALA A 33 1.48 -12.20 -16.67
CA ALA A 33 2.91 -11.96 -16.83
C ALA A 33 3.45 -11.11 -15.69
N LEU A 34 4.56 -11.51 -15.11
CA LEU A 34 5.39 -10.69 -14.23
C LEU A 34 6.56 -10.16 -15.07
N VAL A 35 6.64 -8.85 -15.27
CA VAL A 35 7.71 -8.15 -15.98
C VAL A 35 8.49 -7.36 -14.94
N LEU A 36 9.54 -7.97 -14.39
CA LEU A 36 10.25 -7.44 -13.21
C LEU A 36 11.75 -7.45 -13.42
N PRO A 37 12.53 -6.51 -12.85
CA PRO A 37 13.98 -6.48 -13.00
C PRO A 37 14.66 -7.44 -12.03
N PHE A 38 14.82 -8.69 -12.44
CA PHE A 38 15.56 -9.70 -11.67
C PHE A 38 17.06 -9.56 -11.79
N HIS A 39 17.54 -8.90 -12.87
CA HIS A 39 18.96 -8.75 -13.19
C HIS A 39 19.68 -10.09 -13.32
N SER A 40 19.05 -11.07 -14.00
CA SER A 40 19.55 -12.44 -14.14
C SER A 40 20.87 -12.53 -14.92
N GLY A 41 21.15 -11.55 -15.77
CA GLY A 41 22.39 -11.46 -16.58
C GLY A 41 23.61 -10.89 -15.86
N GLY A 42 23.52 -10.52 -14.57
CA GLY A 42 24.61 -9.83 -13.89
C GLY A 42 24.54 -9.82 -12.36
N TYR A 43 25.09 -8.78 -11.75
CA TYR A 43 25.03 -8.59 -10.30
C TYR A 43 23.60 -8.28 -9.84
N HIS A 44 23.05 -9.17 -9.01
CA HIS A 44 21.64 -9.09 -8.58
C HIS A 44 21.35 -7.94 -7.64
N GLY A 45 22.10 -7.17 -7.13
CA GLY A 45 21.82 -6.04 -6.25
C GLY A 45 20.54 -6.17 -5.41
N SER A 46 20.36 -5.31 -4.44
CA SER A 46 19.22 -5.35 -3.50
C SER A 46 17.82 -5.31 -4.16
N LEU A 47 17.70 -4.73 -5.36
CA LEU A 47 16.43 -4.69 -6.06
C LEU A 47 16.09 -6.02 -6.73
N GLY A 48 17.07 -6.71 -7.34
CA GLY A 48 16.88 -8.04 -7.93
C GLY A 48 16.41 -9.05 -6.88
N GLU A 49 17.06 -9.05 -5.70
CA GLU A 49 16.63 -9.87 -4.55
C GLU A 49 15.22 -9.53 -4.11
N ALA A 50 14.89 -8.25 -4.01
CA ALA A 50 13.55 -7.79 -3.67
C ALA A 50 12.49 -8.26 -4.68
N MET A 51 12.83 -8.31 -5.97
CA MET A 51 11.91 -8.79 -7.01
C MET A 51 11.78 -10.31 -7.02
N LEU A 52 12.83 -11.05 -6.66
CA LEU A 52 12.72 -12.49 -6.43
C LEU A 52 11.81 -12.82 -5.26
N ASP A 53 11.91 -12.07 -4.18
CA ASP A 53 11.00 -12.20 -3.03
C ASP A 53 9.56 -11.89 -3.42
N TYR A 54 9.34 -10.78 -4.16
CA TYR A 54 8.03 -10.42 -4.67
C TYR A 54 7.43 -11.54 -5.54
N TYR A 55 8.21 -12.05 -6.49
CA TYR A 55 7.80 -13.17 -7.35
C TYR A 55 7.47 -14.42 -6.52
N THR A 56 8.31 -14.76 -5.56
CA THR A 56 8.10 -15.95 -4.73
C THR A 56 6.79 -15.83 -3.92
N GLY A 57 6.55 -14.67 -3.32
CA GLY A 57 5.29 -14.41 -2.62
C GLY A 57 4.08 -14.45 -3.56
N PHE A 58 4.20 -13.84 -4.75
CA PHE A 58 3.17 -13.86 -5.79
C PHE A 58 2.80 -15.30 -6.19
N ARG A 59 3.83 -16.11 -6.46
CA ARG A 59 3.66 -17.52 -6.84
C ARG A 59 3.02 -18.35 -5.73
N MET A 60 3.41 -18.14 -4.47
CA MET A 60 2.79 -18.85 -3.34
C MET A 60 1.29 -18.57 -3.24
N ALA A 61 0.86 -17.31 -3.41
CA ALA A 61 -0.56 -16.97 -3.41
C ALA A 61 -1.31 -17.57 -4.61
N ALA A 62 -0.68 -17.59 -5.78
CA ALA A 62 -1.24 -18.23 -6.97
C ALA A 62 -1.46 -19.74 -6.74
N GLU A 63 -0.46 -20.43 -6.20
CA GLU A 63 -0.51 -21.87 -5.87
C GLU A 63 -1.62 -22.17 -4.83
N ASP A 64 -1.79 -21.30 -3.82
CA ASP A 64 -2.87 -21.46 -2.83
C ASP A 64 -4.26 -21.41 -3.50
N LEU A 65 -4.46 -20.49 -4.46
CA LEU A 65 -5.74 -20.37 -5.18
C LEU A 65 -5.90 -21.41 -6.30
N GLU A 66 -4.81 -21.91 -6.87
CA GLU A 66 -4.84 -23.06 -7.80
C GLU A 66 -5.34 -24.32 -7.06
N ALA A 67 -4.94 -24.49 -5.80
CA ALA A 67 -5.45 -25.57 -4.95
C ALA A 67 -6.97 -25.43 -4.68
N ASP A 68 -7.50 -24.20 -4.71
CA ASP A 68 -8.93 -23.89 -4.58
C ASP A 68 -9.68 -23.89 -5.93
N GLY A 69 -8.99 -24.21 -7.04
CA GLY A 69 -9.60 -24.43 -8.37
C GLY A 69 -9.34 -23.32 -9.41
N LEU A 70 -8.53 -22.32 -9.10
CA LEU A 70 -8.07 -21.34 -10.10
C LEU A 70 -7.23 -22.06 -11.18
N LYS A 71 -7.48 -21.79 -12.45
CA LYS A 71 -6.63 -22.22 -13.56
C LYS A 71 -5.79 -21.02 -14.01
N LEU A 72 -4.50 -21.07 -13.72
CA LEU A 72 -3.57 -19.98 -13.98
C LEU A 72 -2.31 -20.45 -14.70
N GLN A 73 -1.85 -19.67 -15.69
CA GLN A 73 -0.51 -19.75 -16.25
C GLN A 73 0.26 -18.49 -15.87
N LEU A 74 1.36 -18.65 -15.15
CA LEU A 74 2.23 -17.57 -14.74
C LEU A 74 3.47 -17.52 -15.64
N TYR A 75 3.69 -16.39 -16.31
CA TYR A 75 4.82 -16.09 -17.16
C TYR A 75 5.74 -15.10 -16.46
N VAL A 76 7.04 -15.29 -16.55
CA VAL A 76 8.03 -14.45 -15.88
C VAL A 76 9.03 -13.93 -16.89
N PHE A 77 9.21 -12.61 -16.94
CA PHE A 77 10.12 -11.91 -17.83
C PHE A 77 11.03 -11.00 -17.04
N ASP A 78 12.32 -11.02 -17.33
CA ASP A 78 13.30 -10.10 -16.74
C ASP A 78 13.38 -8.82 -17.57
N SER A 79 13.06 -7.67 -16.98
CA SER A 79 13.17 -6.36 -17.64
C SER A 79 14.57 -5.75 -17.53
N GLU A 80 15.44 -6.27 -16.66
CA GLU A 80 16.87 -5.92 -16.50
C GLU A 80 17.19 -4.42 -16.33
N LYS A 81 16.19 -3.54 -16.19
CA LYS A 81 16.37 -2.07 -16.25
C LYS A 81 16.91 -1.58 -17.59
N ASP A 82 16.76 -2.36 -18.64
CA ASP A 82 17.24 -2.02 -19.98
C ASP A 82 16.07 -1.94 -20.97
N SER A 83 16.02 -0.84 -21.72
CA SER A 83 14.98 -0.63 -22.75
C SER A 83 15.03 -1.70 -23.86
N ASN A 84 16.19 -2.29 -24.15
CA ASN A 84 16.29 -3.35 -25.13
C ASN A 84 15.73 -4.66 -24.59
N ALA A 85 16.01 -5.01 -23.32
CA ALA A 85 15.43 -6.17 -22.65
C ALA A 85 13.91 -6.05 -22.57
N LEU A 86 13.39 -4.88 -22.18
CA LEU A 86 11.96 -4.62 -22.20
C LEU A 86 11.36 -4.75 -23.59
N ASN A 87 12.00 -4.17 -24.63
CA ASN A 87 11.49 -4.29 -26.00
C ASN A 87 11.44 -5.76 -26.44
N THR A 88 12.48 -6.54 -26.16
CA THR A 88 12.50 -7.98 -26.43
C THR A 88 11.34 -8.69 -25.75
N THR A 89 11.05 -8.34 -24.49
CA THR A 89 9.91 -8.86 -23.73
C THR A 89 8.58 -8.46 -24.37
N LEU A 90 8.40 -7.20 -24.75
CA LEU A 90 7.15 -6.72 -25.37
C LEU A 90 6.90 -7.34 -26.76
N TYR A 91 7.93 -7.77 -27.46
CA TYR A 91 7.80 -8.51 -28.74
C TYR A 91 7.54 -10.01 -28.56
N HIS A 92 7.63 -10.53 -27.31
CA HIS A 92 7.39 -11.95 -27.07
C HIS A 92 5.94 -12.34 -27.40
N PRO A 93 5.70 -13.38 -28.22
CA PRO A 93 4.35 -13.71 -28.70
C PRO A 93 3.37 -14.01 -27.54
N ASP A 94 3.83 -14.70 -26.49
CA ASP A 94 2.98 -15.05 -25.36
C ASP A 94 2.48 -13.82 -24.61
N LEU A 95 3.25 -12.73 -24.56
CA LEU A 95 2.85 -11.52 -23.81
C LEU A 95 1.55 -10.89 -24.35
N LYS A 96 1.28 -11.07 -25.67
CA LYS A 96 0.04 -10.56 -26.30
C LYS A 96 -1.22 -11.26 -25.80
N THR A 97 -1.08 -12.40 -25.17
CA THR A 97 -2.22 -13.23 -24.71
C THR A 97 -2.51 -13.08 -23.22
N MET A 98 -1.79 -12.19 -22.53
CA MET A 98 -1.92 -12.02 -21.09
C MET A 98 -3.19 -11.27 -20.71
N ASN A 99 -3.85 -11.74 -19.65
CA ASN A 99 -4.95 -11.00 -19.05
C ASN A 99 -4.42 -9.83 -18.21
N LEU A 100 -3.33 -10.08 -17.45
CA LEU A 100 -2.66 -9.11 -16.59
C LEU A 100 -1.18 -9.06 -16.91
N ILE A 101 -0.61 -7.86 -16.85
CA ILE A 101 0.84 -7.63 -16.88
C ILE A 101 1.22 -6.88 -15.61
N VAL A 102 1.94 -7.54 -14.71
CA VAL A 102 2.40 -6.99 -13.43
C VAL A 102 3.81 -6.43 -13.59
N GLY A 103 3.98 -5.16 -13.34
CA GLY A 103 5.18 -4.42 -13.69
C GLY A 103 5.07 -3.78 -15.07
N PRO A 104 6.16 -3.18 -15.56
CA PRO A 104 7.47 -3.06 -14.91
C PRO A 104 7.48 -2.13 -13.69
N VAL A 105 8.65 -1.99 -13.04
CA VAL A 105 8.79 -1.13 -11.85
C VAL A 105 9.54 0.18 -12.12
N TYR A 106 10.20 0.31 -13.26
CA TYR A 106 10.90 1.53 -13.64
C TYR A 106 10.03 2.49 -14.45
N ASP A 107 10.11 3.79 -14.13
CA ASP A 107 9.25 4.82 -14.75
C ASP A 107 9.38 4.86 -16.28
N LYS A 108 10.61 4.68 -16.81
CA LYS A 108 10.89 4.69 -18.26
C LYS A 108 10.25 3.51 -19.01
N GLU A 109 9.96 2.44 -18.32
CA GLU A 109 9.41 1.21 -18.87
C GLU A 109 7.89 1.19 -18.88
N MET A 110 7.26 2.03 -18.04
CA MET A 110 5.81 2.06 -17.87
C MET A 110 5.07 2.51 -19.14
N ALA A 111 5.50 3.59 -19.78
CA ALA A 111 4.81 4.12 -20.95
C ALA A 111 4.82 3.17 -22.17
N PRO A 112 5.94 2.51 -22.55
CA PRO A 112 5.90 1.49 -23.58
C PRO A 112 4.99 0.31 -23.24
N THR A 113 4.99 -0.12 -21.96
CA THR A 113 4.17 -1.24 -21.50
C THR A 113 2.68 -0.84 -21.48
N GLU A 114 2.34 0.37 -21.08
CA GLU A 114 0.99 0.92 -21.18
C GLU A 114 0.46 0.85 -22.62
N LYS A 115 1.26 1.34 -23.57
CA LYS A 115 0.90 1.30 -25.00
C LYS A 115 0.67 -0.14 -25.47
N PHE A 116 1.53 -1.06 -25.04
CA PHE A 116 1.38 -2.48 -25.36
C PHE A 116 0.08 -3.06 -24.75
N CYS A 117 -0.22 -2.78 -23.49
CA CYS A 117 -1.44 -3.26 -22.82
C CYS A 117 -2.70 -2.73 -23.51
N ASN A 118 -2.72 -1.44 -23.87
CA ASN A 118 -3.84 -0.83 -24.58
C ASN A 118 -4.10 -1.48 -25.95
N LEU A 119 -3.05 -1.84 -26.69
CA LEU A 119 -3.16 -2.50 -27.99
C LEU A 119 -3.64 -3.95 -27.89
N ASN A 120 -3.32 -4.66 -26.82
CA ASN A 120 -3.62 -6.08 -26.65
C ASN A 120 -4.77 -6.36 -25.68
N GLY A 121 -5.36 -5.33 -25.04
CA GLY A 121 -6.48 -5.47 -24.12
C GLY A 121 -6.11 -6.03 -22.73
N SER A 122 -4.83 -6.08 -22.41
CA SER A 122 -4.33 -6.52 -21.11
C SER A 122 -4.54 -5.45 -20.03
N VAL A 123 -4.69 -5.86 -18.77
CA VAL A 123 -4.71 -4.93 -17.63
C VAL A 123 -3.27 -4.74 -17.14
N LEU A 124 -2.83 -3.49 -17.06
CA LEU A 124 -1.52 -3.12 -16.52
C LEU A 124 -1.61 -3.01 -14.99
N ILE A 125 -0.69 -3.65 -14.28
CA ILE A 125 -0.58 -3.56 -12.83
C ILE A 125 0.70 -2.81 -12.48
N SER A 126 0.58 -1.68 -11.78
CA SER A 126 1.71 -0.98 -11.18
C SER A 126 1.85 -1.40 -9.71
N PRO A 127 2.80 -2.32 -9.40
CA PRO A 127 2.81 -3.02 -8.12
C PRO A 127 3.40 -2.19 -6.98
N LEU A 128 4.45 -1.41 -7.24
CA LEU A 128 5.31 -0.80 -6.22
C LEU A 128 5.40 0.72 -6.30
N LYS A 129 4.90 1.31 -7.38
CA LYS A 129 4.90 2.75 -7.61
C LYS A 129 3.54 3.21 -8.11
N PHE A 130 3.25 4.49 -7.93
CA PHE A 130 2.12 5.11 -8.61
C PHE A 130 2.55 5.53 -10.01
N TYR A 131 1.79 5.09 -10.99
CA TYR A 131 1.94 5.50 -12.39
C TYR A 131 0.68 6.22 -12.86
N LYS A 132 0.86 7.41 -13.43
CA LYS A 132 -0.22 8.16 -14.06
C LYS A 132 -0.25 7.79 -15.56
N PRO A 133 -1.29 7.11 -16.04
CA PRO A 133 -1.38 6.72 -17.44
C PRO A 133 -1.52 7.94 -18.36
N ALA A 134 -1.11 7.78 -19.59
CA ALA A 134 -1.23 8.81 -20.62
C ALA A 134 -2.70 8.99 -21.10
N SER A 135 -3.50 7.92 -21.02
CA SER A 135 -4.93 7.92 -21.37
C SER A 135 -5.80 7.51 -20.20
N GLU A 136 -6.95 8.16 -20.01
CA GLU A 136 -7.96 7.76 -19.03
C GLU A 136 -8.64 6.42 -19.40
N GLU A 137 -8.50 5.96 -20.64
CA GLU A 137 -9.02 4.67 -21.11
C GLU A 137 -8.13 3.48 -20.74
N THR A 138 -6.91 3.74 -20.28
CA THR A 138 -5.95 2.68 -19.90
C THR A 138 -6.48 1.88 -18.73
N LYS A 139 -6.58 0.56 -18.91
CA LYS A 139 -6.93 -0.37 -17.84
C LYS A 139 -5.70 -0.60 -16.95
N ILE A 140 -5.56 0.23 -15.92
CA ILE A 140 -4.44 0.14 -14.98
C ILE A 140 -4.92 0.04 -13.54
N ILE A 141 -4.20 -0.76 -12.75
CA ILE A 141 -4.37 -0.85 -11.30
C ILE A 141 -3.07 -0.40 -10.62
N ASN A 142 -3.16 0.66 -9.83
CA ASN A 142 -2.08 1.18 -9.00
C ASN A 142 -2.22 0.67 -7.57
N PHE A 143 -1.34 -0.25 -7.14
CA PHE A 143 -1.35 -0.73 -5.75
C PHE A 143 -0.64 0.21 -4.78
N TYR A 144 0.28 1.01 -5.26
CA TYR A 144 0.97 1.98 -4.42
C TYR A 144 0.06 3.14 -4.04
N VAL A 145 0.00 3.45 -2.74
CA VAL A 145 -0.76 4.60 -2.24
C VAL A 145 0.13 5.84 -2.26
N PRO A 146 -0.18 6.86 -3.08
CA PRO A 146 0.64 8.08 -3.15
C PRO A 146 0.69 8.85 -1.82
N ASP A 147 1.78 9.57 -1.59
CA ASP A 147 1.95 10.41 -0.39
C ASP A 147 0.82 11.42 -0.22
N SER A 148 0.33 12.01 -1.32
CA SER A 148 -0.80 12.94 -1.26
C SER A 148 -2.07 12.32 -0.69
N VAL A 149 -2.31 11.04 -0.96
CA VAL A 149 -3.44 10.26 -0.43
C VAL A 149 -3.21 9.95 1.05
N ARG A 150 -2.00 9.54 1.40
CA ARG A 150 -1.62 9.28 2.81
C ARG A 150 -1.79 10.53 3.66
N ILE A 151 -1.28 11.67 3.21
CA ILE A 151 -1.40 12.95 3.90
C ILE A 151 -2.87 13.40 4.01
N ALA A 152 -3.65 13.24 2.96
CA ALA A 152 -5.08 13.52 3.01
C ALA A 152 -5.80 12.63 4.02
N SER A 153 -5.46 11.35 4.06
CA SER A 153 -6.02 10.38 5.00
C SER A 153 -5.68 10.72 6.46
N ILE A 154 -4.44 11.16 6.76
CA ILE A 154 -4.04 11.58 8.11
C ILE A 154 -4.99 12.66 8.64
N ALA A 155 -5.23 13.71 7.87
CA ALA A 155 -6.09 14.81 8.29
C ALA A 155 -7.53 14.36 8.56
N CYS A 156 -8.10 13.52 7.69
CA CYS A 156 -9.44 12.98 7.87
C CYS A 156 -9.53 12.04 9.09
N LYS A 157 -8.57 11.16 9.27
CA LYS A 157 -8.55 10.24 10.42
C LYS A 157 -8.40 10.99 11.73
N ALA A 158 -7.49 11.97 11.79
CA ALA A 158 -7.34 12.82 12.96
C ALA A 158 -8.66 13.52 13.33
N ALA A 159 -9.34 14.10 12.33
CA ALA A 159 -10.62 14.78 12.56
C ALA A 159 -11.72 13.83 13.05
N ASN A 160 -11.78 12.61 12.52
CA ASN A 160 -12.80 11.63 12.86
C ASN A 160 -12.59 11.01 14.25
N PHE A 161 -11.33 10.75 14.61
CA PHE A 161 -11.02 10.09 15.89
C PHE A 161 -11.01 11.06 17.07
N TYR A 162 -10.75 12.34 16.82
CA TYR A 162 -10.65 13.36 17.87
C TYR A 162 -11.56 14.55 17.60
N PRO A 163 -12.88 14.34 17.45
CA PRO A 163 -13.82 15.43 17.26
C PRO A 163 -13.82 16.33 18.53
N GLY A 164 -13.76 17.64 18.31
CA GLY A 164 -13.75 18.61 19.42
C GLY A 164 -12.36 18.95 19.96
N TYR A 165 -11.30 18.27 19.51
CA TYR A 165 -9.92 18.63 19.85
C TYR A 165 -9.47 19.89 19.09
N LYS A 166 -8.46 20.57 19.62
CA LYS A 166 -7.79 21.70 18.96
C LYS A 166 -6.80 21.17 17.96
N PHE A 167 -6.90 21.55 16.69
CA PHE A 167 -6.02 21.10 15.62
C PHE A 167 -4.89 22.07 15.35
N TYR A 168 -3.69 21.54 15.29
CA TYR A 168 -2.49 22.26 14.90
C TYR A 168 -1.83 21.56 13.73
N LEU A 169 -1.51 22.31 12.68
CA LEU A 169 -0.78 21.82 11.51
C LEU A 169 0.67 22.31 11.59
N ALA A 170 1.58 21.42 11.87
CA ALA A 170 3.00 21.77 11.97
C ALA A 170 3.72 21.54 10.63
N THR A 171 4.58 22.50 10.24
CA THR A 171 5.33 22.51 8.99
C THR A 171 6.73 23.08 9.19
N ASP A 172 7.73 22.53 8.48
CA ASP A 172 9.09 23.07 8.39
C ASP A 172 9.23 24.15 7.31
N ASN A 173 8.13 24.53 6.67
CA ASN A 173 8.06 25.55 5.63
C ASN A 173 8.83 25.21 4.33
N SER A 174 9.32 23.99 4.15
CA SER A 174 9.88 23.51 2.88
C SER A 174 8.82 23.46 1.78
N THR A 175 9.22 23.40 0.52
CA THR A 175 8.28 23.32 -0.61
C THR A 175 7.34 22.14 -0.49
N LYS A 176 7.87 20.94 -0.19
CA LYS A 176 7.08 19.72 -0.02
C LYS A 176 6.11 19.82 1.16
N SER A 177 6.57 20.38 2.29
CA SER A 177 5.71 20.60 3.45
C SER A 177 4.58 21.58 3.20
N LYS A 178 4.81 22.63 2.39
CA LYS A 178 3.75 23.56 1.99
C LYS A 178 2.68 22.89 1.13
N GLU A 179 3.07 22.04 0.20
CA GLU A 179 2.13 21.25 -0.60
C GLU A 179 1.28 20.34 0.28
N TYR A 180 1.91 19.61 1.21
CA TYR A 180 1.21 18.74 2.14
C TYR A 180 0.30 19.51 3.10
N LEU A 181 0.76 20.66 3.58
CA LEU A 181 -0.04 21.55 4.41
C LEU A 181 -1.32 22.02 3.67
N ALA A 182 -1.23 22.31 2.38
CA ALA A 182 -2.39 22.69 1.57
C ALA A 182 -3.39 21.52 1.45
N ILE A 183 -2.90 20.29 1.25
CA ILE A 183 -3.73 19.08 1.22
C ILE A 183 -4.44 18.88 2.56
N MET A 184 -3.70 18.97 3.68
CA MET A 184 -4.25 18.81 5.03
C MET A 184 -5.34 19.84 5.32
N LYS A 185 -5.09 21.14 5.05
CA LYS A 185 -6.09 22.21 5.25
C LYS A 185 -7.37 21.95 4.47
N ARG A 186 -7.24 21.56 3.20
CA ARG A 186 -8.40 21.23 2.36
C ARG A 186 -9.20 20.05 2.92
N GLN A 187 -8.52 19.02 3.44
CA GLN A 187 -9.19 17.85 3.99
C GLN A 187 -9.84 18.14 5.35
N LEU A 188 -9.17 18.87 6.24
CA LEU A 188 -9.78 19.28 7.51
C LEU A 188 -11.06 20.11 7.27
N THR A 189 -11.05 21.00 6.26
CA THR A 189 -12.25 21.76 5.88
C THR A 189 -13.38 20.83 5.42
N LYS A 190 -13.09 19.82 4.60
CA LYS A 190 -14.07 18.80 4.18
C LYS A 190 -14.62 18.01 5.37
N CYS A 191 -13.77 17.70 6.35
CA CYS A 191 -14.14 17.01 7.60
C CYS A 191 -14.77 17.98 8.64
N LYS A 192 -15.17 19.18 8.23
CA LYS A 192 -15.84 20.22 9.08
C LYS A 192 -14.98 20.78 10.22
N ILE A 193 -13.68 20.57 10.19
CA ILE A 193 -12.75 21.22 11.14
C ILE A 193 -12.40 22.61 10.61
N LYS A 194 -13.06 23.63 11.14
CA LYS A 194 -12.90 25.02 10.66
C LYS A 194 -11.74 25.78 11.30
N ASN A 195 -11.34 25.40 12.52
CA ASN A 195 -10.38 26.16 13.34
C ASN A 195 -9.10 25.36 13.57
N SER A 196 -8.25 25.25 12.53
CA SER A 196 -6.90 24.73 12.69
C SER A 196 -5.87 25.85 12.69
N LYS A 197 -4.89 25.81 13.60
CA LYS A 197 -3.76 26.75 13.63
C LYS A 197 -2.56 26.17 12.93
N THR A 198 -1.89 26.95 12.10
CA THR A 198 -0.62 26.55 11.48
C THR A 198 0.54 26.93 12.41
N LEU A 199 1.42 25.97 12.66
CA LEU A 199 2.65 26.17 13.42
C LEU A 199 3.83 25.97 12.45
N ILE A 200 4.71 26.96 12.39
CA ILE A 200 5.95 26.84 11.62
C ILE A 200 7.04 26.34 12.59
N TYR A 201 7.66 25.23 12.22
CA TYR A 201 8.77 24.67 12.94
C TYR A 201 10.08 25.28 12.41
N THR A 202 10.81 25.95 13.27
CA THR A 202 12.11 26.58 12.96
C THR A 202 13.25 26.02 13.82
N GLY A 203 13.32 24.73 13.98
CA GLY A 203 14.46 24.05 14.63
C GLY A 203 14.41 23.94 16.17
N ALA A 204 13.54 24.67 16.88
CA ALA A 204 13.57 24.71 18.35
C ALA A 204 12.23 24.63 19.00
N ALA A 205 11.31 23.96 18.88
CA ALA A 205 10.08 23.80 19.68
C ALA A 205 8.77 24.19 18.95
N ILE A 206 7.96 23.21 18.68
CA ILE A 206 6.51 23.42 18.63
C ILE A 206 6.13 23.93 20.01
N GLY A 207 5.53 25.11 20.07
CA GLY A 207 5.23 25.75 21.35
C GLY A 207 4.46 24.80 22.27
N ALA A 208 4.85 24.71 23.53
CA ALA A 208 4.33 23.78 24.52
C ALA A 208 2.78 23.75 24.64
N ASN A 209 2.12 24.84 24.27
CA ASN A 209 0.64 24.93 24.27
C ASN A 209 -0.04 24.14 23.13
N ALA A 210 0.71 23.82 22.05
CA ALA A 210 0.17 23.03 20.94
C ALA A 210 0.08 21.53 21.27
N LEU A 211 0.78 21.09 22.30
CA LEU A 211 0.87 19.70 22.73
C LEU A 211 0.06 19.47 24.03
N ALA A 212 -0.82 20.40 24.38
CA ALA A 212 -1.65 20.29 25.56
C ALA A 212 -2.65 19.13 25.45
N LYS A 213 -3.18 18.68 26.57
CA LYS A 213 -4.32 17.77 26.60
C LYS A 213 -5.43 18.33 25.70
N ASP A 214 -6.13 17.45 24.99
CA ASP A 214 -7.19 17.81 24.03
C ASP A 214 -6.69 18.57 22.78
N SER A 215 -5.40 18.38 22.43
CA SER A 215 -4.82 18.90 21.19
C SER A 215 -4.37 17.77 20.26
N VAL A 216 -4.58 17.97 18.97
CA VAL A 216 -4.06 17.11 17.89
C VAL A 216 -3.10 17.92 17.06
N VAL A 217 -1.86 17.47 16.98
CA VAL A 217 -0.85 18.04 16.08
C VAL A 217 -0.72 17.13 14.88
N VAL A 218 -0.98 17.66 13.70
CA VAL A 218 -0.80 16.96 12.42
C VAL A 218 0.43 17.53 11.75
N LEU A 219 1.42 16.66 11.51
CA LEU A 219 2.71 17.05 10.98
C LEU A 219 2.70 16.89 9.46
N SER A 220 2.87 17.98 8.74
CA SER A 220 3.24 17.92 7.33
C SER A 220 4.71 17.52 7.24
N SER A 221 5.15 16.92 6.14
CA SER A 221 6.52 16.43 5.93
C SER A 221 7.58 17.24 6.70
N ILE A 222 8.13 16.68 7.76
CA ILE A 222 9.24 17.22 8.53
C ILE A 222 10.38 16.22 8.39
N SER A 223 11.62 16.67 8.25
CA SER A 223 12.77 15.78 8.20
C SER A 223 12.81 14.87 9.46
N SER A 224 13.36 13.68 9.34
CA SER A 224 13.48 12.75 10.47
C SER A 224 14.19 13.36 11.68
N THR A 225 15.16 14.25 11.43
CA THR A 225 15.86 15.01 12.49
C THR A 225 14.91 15.96 13.21
N SER A 226 14.14 16.74 12.47
CA SER A 226 13.14 17.66 13.04
C SER A 226 12.00 16.91 13.73
N ALA A 227 11.67 15.72 13.27
CA ALA A 227 10.70 14.85 13.92
C ALA A 227 11.12 14.49 15.34
N LYS A 228 12.39 14.09 15.51
CA LYS A 228 12.95 13.75 16.81
C LYS A 228 12.89 14.95 17.78
N ASP A 229 13.22 16.15 17.32
CA ASP A 229 13.19 17.35 18.16
C ASP A 229 11.76 17.72 18.59
N VAL A 230 10.79 17.56 17.71
CA VAL A 230 9.37 17.75 18.04
C VAL A 230 8.91 16.78 19.13
N LEU A 231 9.28 15.51 18.98
CA LEU A 231 8.92 14.47 19.95
C LEU A 231 9.62 14.72 21.29
N LEU A 232 10.92 14.98 21.30
CA LEU A 232 11.67 15.30 22.53
C LEU A 232 11.09 16.53 23.24
N THR A 233 10.67 17.54 22.49
CA THR A 233 10.00 18.71 23.08
C THR A 233 8.68 18.36 23.74
N ALA A 234 7.89 17.47 23.11
CA ALA A 234 6.64 17.01 23.66
C ALA A 234 6.84 16.20 24.96
N VAL A 235 7.81 15.28 24.95
CA VAL A 235 8.20 14.45 26.08
C VAL A 235 8.69 15.33 27.23
N ASN A 236 9.68 16.21 26.97
CA ASN A 236 10.27 17.09 27.98
C ASN A 236 9.22 18.05 28.61
N ALA A 237 8.21 18.42 27.86
CA ALA A 237 7.10 19.24 28.34
C ALA A 237 6.04 18.46 29.11
N LYS A 238 6.19 17.13 29.28
CA LYS A 238 5.19 16.22 29.90
C LYS A 238 3.79 16.44 29.35
N LYS A 239 3.67 16.48 28.02
CA LYS A 239 2.41 16.76 27.33
C LYS A 239 1.80 15.49 26.74
N ASN A 240 0.51 15.31 26.93
CA ASN A 240 -0.26 14.12 26.52
C ASN A 240 -1.05 14.38 25.22
N GLY A 241 -0.57 15.29 24.37
CA GLY A 241 -1.18 15.56 23.09
C GLY A 241 -1.08 14.38 22.13
N ILE A 242 -1.83 14.45 21.05
CA ILE A 242 -1.85 13.42 20.01
C ILE A 242 -1.09 13.94 18.81
N LEU A 243 -0.13 13.16 18.35
CA LEU A 243 0.69 13.46 17.19
C LEU A 243 0.33 12.55 16.03
N PHE A 244 -0.13 13.13 14.94
CA PHE A 244 -0.22 12.44 13.66
C PHE A 244 0.97 12.81 12.80
N ALA A 245 1.79 11.83 12.44
CA ALA A 245 3.03 12.03 11.71
C ALA A 245 2.99 11.42 10.31
N HIS A 246 3.94 11.81 9.47
CA HIS A 246 4.21 11.17 8.19
C HIS A 246 4.97 9.85 8.40
N ILE A 247 4.86 8.95 7.42
CA ILE A 247 5.48 7.61 7.45
C ILE A 247 7.00 7.64 7.65
N ASP A 248 7.69 8.66 7.16
CA ASP A 248 9.15 8.78 7.29
C ASP A 248 9.63 8.90 8.75
N TRP A 249 8.71 9.11 9.69
CA TRP A 249 9.00 9.24 11.11
C TRP A 249 9.32 7.93 11.81
N HIS A 250 8.92 6.78 11.24
CA HIS A 250 9.23 5.47 11.81
C HIS A 250 10.75 5.18 11.85
N ASN A 251 11.55 5.89 11.05
CA ASN A 251 13.00 5.79 11.04
C ASN A 251 13.69 6.65 12.12
N ALA A 252 12.96 7.57 12.77
CA ALA A 252 13.46 8.25 13.95
C ALA A 252 13.55 7.21 15.08
N SER A 253 14.76 6.96 15.58
CA SER A 253 14.98 6.07 16.72
C SER A 253 14.17 6.59 17.91
N MET A 254 13.08 5.86 18.25
CA MET A 254 12.05 6.31 19.18
C MET A 254 12.06 5.47 20.46
N SER A 255 13.24 5.20 20.98
CA SER A 255 13.49 4.34 22.14
C SER A 255 13.09 4.93 23.51
N THR A 256 12.19 5.92 23.58
CA THR A 256 11.94 6.65 24.82
C THR A 256 10.52 7.15 25.03
N PHE A 257 9.48 6.36 24.66
CA PHE A 257 8.11 6.75 25.00
C PHE A 257 7.60 5.96 26.21
N GLU A 258 7.42 6.65 27.33
CA GLU A 258 6.80 6.12 28.53
C GLU A 258 5.26 6.26 28.46
N LYS A 259 4.57 5.59 29.41
CA LYS A 259 3.12 5.39 29.42
C LYS A 259 2.26 6.66 29.39
N ASP A 260 2.83 7.84 29.76
CA ASP A 260 2.12 9.13 29.87
C ASP A 260 2.54 10.12 28.76
N GLU A 261 3.17 9.66 27.69
CA GLU A 261 3.72 10.49 26.63
C GLU A 261 2.74 10.70 25.47
N PRO A 262 2.98 11.67 24.58
CA PRO A 262 2.09 11.93 23.47
C PRO A 262 1.96 10.70 22.57
N LYS A 263 0.72 10.35 22.23
CA LYS A 263 0.47 9.25 21.30
C LYS A 263 0.95 9.62 19.91
N LEU A 264 1.89 8.87 19.37
CA LEU A 264 2.33 9.01 17.99
C LEU A 264 1.56 8.03 17.10
N ILE A 265 0.83 8.58 16.13
CA ILE A 265 0.05 7.82 15.15
C ILE A 265 0.54 8.19 13.75
N TYR A 266 0.77 7.20 12.90
CA TYR A 266 1.23 7.42 11.54
C TYR A 266 0.64 6.40 10.56
N PRO A 267 0.44 6.80 9.28
CA PRO A 267 -0.02 5.89 8.25
C PRO A 267 1.11 4.94 7.86
N GLU A 268 0.81 3.66 7.77
CA GLU A 268 1.74 2.65 7.29
C GLU A 268 1.02 1.76 6.27
N SER A 269 1.63 1.57 5.11
CA SER A 269 1.08 0.70 4.09
C SER A 269 1.74 -0.68 4.05
N ASN A 270 2.80 -0.90 4.85
CA ASN A 270 3.63 -2.09 4.77
C ASN A 270 3.97 -2.66 6.16
N PHE A 271 2.98 -2.82 7.01
CA PHE A 271 3.17 -3.37 8.36
C PHE A 271 2.67 -4.80 8.45
N THR A 272 3.57 -5.73 8.72
CA THR A 272 3.23 -7.11 9.07
C THR A 272 3.15 -7.24 10.59
N ASN A 273 2.00 -7.65 11.10
CA ASN A 273 1.88 -7.94 12.52
C ASN A 273 2.60 -9.27 12.83
N PRO A 274 3.68 -9.26 13.63
CA PRO A 274 4.44 -10.48 13.92
C PRO A 274 3.64 -11.49 14.75
N ALA A 275 2.57 -11.06 15.43
CA ALA A 275 1.68 -11.93 16.20
C ALA A 275 0.55 -12.54 15.36
N ASP A 276 0.38 -12.13 14.09
CA ASP A 276 -0.62 -12.73 13.19
C ASP A 276 -0.21 -14.16 12.82
N SER A 277 -1.00 -15.13 13.25
CA SER A 277 -0.73 -16.55 12.99
C SER A 277 -0.67 -16.90 11.49
N ALA A 278 -1.38 -16.17 10.63
CA ALA A 278 -1.34 -16.37 9.19
C ALA A 278 -0.03 -15.82 8.61
N ALA A 279 0.45 -14.67 9.08
CA ALA A 279 1.74 -14.12 8.69
C ALA A 279 2.90 -15.03 9.14
N VAL A 280 2.81 -15.60 10.36
CA VAL A 280 3.80 -16.58 10.86
C VAL A 280 3.82 -17.84 9.97
N ARG A 281 2.65 -18.37 9.60
CA ARG A 281 2.58 -19.53 8.68
C ARG A 281 3.18 -19.22 7.31
N PHE A 282 2.85 -18.06 6.73
CA PHE A 282 3.44 -17.64 5.47
C PHE A 282 4.96 -17.55 5.57
N ARG A 283 5.49 -16.89 6.61
CA ARG A 283 6.92 -16.78 6.86
C ARG A 283 7.58 -18.15 6.91
N THR A 284 7.01 -19.09 7.66
CA THR A 284 7.53 -20.45 7.77
C THR A 284 7.51 -21.18 6.42
N ALA A 285 6.44 -21.09 5.67
CA ALA A 285 6.32 -21.69 4.34
C ALA A 285 7.32 -21.10 3.35
N PHE A 286 7.53 -19.78 3.38
CA PHE A 286 8.51 -19.07 2.56
C PHE A 286 9.94 -19.52 2.88
N MET A 287 10.29 -19.58 4.18
CA MET A 287 11.61 -20.03 4.62
C MET A 287 11.89 -21.49 4.24
N ASN A 288 10.91 -22.37 4.35
CA ASN A 288 11.04 -23.77 3.94
C ASN A 288 11.28 -23.90 2.42
N ARG A 289 10.82 -22.93 1.61
CA ARG A 289 11.00 -22.93 0.16
C ARG A 289 12.31 -22.29 -0.28
N THR A 290 12.73 -21.22 0.39
CA THR A 290 13.83 -20.34 -0.07
C THR A 290 15.08 -20.43 0.80
N TYR A 291 14.99 -21.00 1.98
CA TYR A 291 16.02 -20.99 3.04
C TYR A 291 16.42 -19.56 3.48
N ALA A 292 15.54 -18.58 3.24
CA ALA A 292 15.77 -17.18 3.57
C ALA A 292 14.53 -16.58 4.25
N GLU A 293 14.73 -15.52 5.04
CA GLU A 293 13.63 -14.73 5.61
C GLU A 293 12.91 -13.94 4.51
N PRO A 294 11.56 -13.93 4.49
CA PRO A 294 10.82 -13.12 3.55
C PRO A 294 11.04 -11.63 3.82
N SER A 295 11.46 -10.88 2.83
CA SER A 295 11.43 -9.43 2.91
C SER A 295 9.99 -8.90 2.80
N LYS A 296 9.80 -7.60 3.04
CA LYS A 296 8.48 -6.98 2.83
C LYS A 296 7.91 -7.22 1.43
N TYR A 297 8.76 -7.40 0.43
CA TYR A 297 8.34 -7.63 -0.95
C TYR A 297 7.70 -9.00 -1.16
N ALA A 298 8.09 -10.01 -0.40
CA ALA A 298 7.43 -11.32 -0.42
C ALA A 298 5.97 -11.21 0.03
N TYR A 299 5.72 -10.48 1.13
CA TYR A 299 4.37 -10.24 1.61
C TYR A 299 3.54 -9.37 0.65
N ILE A 300 4.15 -8.32 0.07
CA ILE A 300 3.49 -7.48 -0.94
C ILE A 300 3.08 -8.31 -2.15
N GLY A 301 4.00 -9.13 -2.66
CA GLY A 301 3.74 -10.02 -3.79
C GLY A 301 2.59 -10.99 -3.51
N TYR A 302 2.59 -11.60 -2.34
CA TYR A 302 1.52 -12.49 -1.91
C TYR A 302 0.16 -11.78 -1.83
N ASP A 303 0.10 -10.64 -1.12
CA ASP A 303 -1.17 -9.91 -0.95
C ASP A 303 -1.76 -9.45 -2.28
N GLN A 304 -0.92 -8.92 -3.18
CA GLN A 304 -1.37 -8.45 -4.49
C GLN A 304 -1.82 -9.61 -5.38
N ALA A 305 -1.05 -10.71 -5.40
CA ALA A 305 -1.41 -11.90 -6.16
C ALA A 305 -2.73 -12.52 -5.67
N TYR A 306 -2.85 -12.69 -4.35
CA TYR A 306 -4.05 -13.26 -3.76
C TYR A 306 -5.29 -12.43 -4.12
N TYR A 307 -5.19 -11.10 -3.99
CA TYR A 307 -6.29 -10.21 -4.35
C TYR A 307 -6.64 -10.28 -5.84
N LEU A 308 -5.64 -10.20 -6.73
CA LEU A 308 -5.84 -10.24 -8.19
C LEU A 308 -6.41 -11.59 -8.64
N CYS A 309 -5.82 -12.68 -8.18
CA CYS A 309 -6.23 -14.03 -8.56
C CYS A 309 -7.61 -14.37 -8.01
N LEU A 310 -7.91 -13.98 -6.76
CA LEU A 310 -9.25 -14.15 -6.20
C LEU A 310 -10.29 -13.32 -6.96
N SER A 311 -9.93 -12.11 -7.38
CA SER A 311 -10.82 -11.25 -8.19
C SER A 311 -11.08 -11.86 -9.57
N LEU A 312 -10.05 -12.41 -10.22
CA LEU A 312 -10.21 -13.15 -11.48
C LEU A 312 -11.07 -14.40 -11.31
N MET A 313 -10.86 -15.14 -10.23
CA MET A 313 -11.64 -16.33 -9.91
C MET A 313 -13.11 -15.99 -9.67
N THR A 314 -13.40 -14.87 -9.00
CA THR A 314 -14.74 -14.45 -8.62
C THR A 314 -15.51 -13.78 -9.78
N PHE A 315 -14.85 -12.88 -10.51
CA PHE A 315 -15.51 -12.00 -11.48
C PHE A 315 -15.06 -12.23 -12.94
N GLY A 316 -14.13 -13.15 -13.17
CA GLY A 316 -13.64 -13.43 -14.51
C GLY A 316 -12.85 -12.28 -15.12
N LYS A 317 -12.89 -12.16 -16.45
CA LYS A 317 -12.12 -11.14 -17.21
C LYS A 317 -12.59 -9.70 -16.95
N ASP A 318 -13.81 -9.54 -16.47
CA ASP A 318 -14.41 -8.24 -16.15
C ASP A 318 -14.15 -7.79 -14.71
N PHE A 319 -13.29 -8.51 -14.00
CA PHE A 319 -12.95 -8.28 -12.59
C PHE A 319 -12.64 -6.81 -12.26
N ILE A 320 -12.02 -6.08 -13.18
CA ILE A 320 -11.64 -4.67 -12.96
C ILE A 320 -12.83 -3.76 -12.67
N LEU A 321 -14.02 -4.12 -13.17
CA LEU A 321 -15.25 -3.36 -12.94
C LEU A 321 -15.81 -3.55 -11.52
N HIS A 322 -15.40 -4.63 -10.84
CA HIS A 322 -15.89 -5.03 -9.53
C HIS A 322 -14.89 -4.76 -8.39
N LEU A 323 -13.67 -4.32 -8.71
CA LEU A 323 -12.63 -4.08 -7.70
C LEU A 323 -13.00 -3.03 -6.64
N PRO A 324 -13.73 -1.92 -6.97
CA PRO A 324 -14.11 -0.93 -5.96
C PRO A 324 -15.04 -1.45 -4.85
N ASP A 325 -15.66 -2.59 -5.04
CA ASP A 325 -16.68 -3.15 -4.14
C ASP A 325 -16.10 -4.13 -3.11
N ALA A 326 -14.78 -4.41 -3.18
CA ALA A 326 -14.14 -5.43 -2.37
C ALA A 326 -12.90 -4.90 -1.63
N ASP A 327 -13.02 -4.71 -0.33
CA ASP A 327 -11.87 -4.46 0.53
C ASP A 327 -11.15 -5.76 0.87
N TYR A 328 -9.83 -5.73 0.81
CA TYR A 328 -8.99 -6.87 1.19
C TYR A 328 -7.95 -6.45 2.23
N ARG A 329 -7.88 -7.19 3.31
CA ARG A 329 -6.84 -7.05 4.31
C ARG A 329 -5.85 -8.20 4.18
N GLY A 330 -4.70 -7.89 3.59
CA GLY A 330 -3.58 -8.81 3.45
C GLY A 330 -2.72 -8.95 4.70
N PHE A 331 -1.54 -9.52 4.52
CA PHE A 331 -0.51 -9.62 5.58
C PHE A 331 0.07 -8.26 5.93
N ILE A 332 0.27 -7.45 4.92
CA ILE A 332 1.03 -6.21 5.00
C ILE A 332 0.21 -5.02 4.47
N ASN A 333 -0.69 -5.25 3.53
CA ASN A 333 -1.45 -4.20 2.88
C ASN A 333 -2.94 -4.31 3.17
N THR A 334 -3.57 -3.17 3.38
CA THR A 334 -5.00 -3.03 3.12
C THR A 334 -5.17 -2.59 1.68
N ILE A 335 -5.92 -3.35 0.90
CA ILE A 335 -6.24 -3.04 -0.49
C ILE A 335 -7.68 -2.57 -0.51
N HIS A 336 -7.86 -1.28 -0.81
CA HIS A 336 -9.14 -0.63 -1.04
C HIS A 336 -9.05 0.14 -2.35
N LEU A 337 -9.52 -0.49 -3.42
CA LEU A 337 -9.38 0.05 -4.76
C LEU A 337 -10.57 0.96 -5.12
N GLN A 338 -10.29 2.11 -5.72
CA GLN A 338 -11.30 3.03 -6.22
C GLN A 338 -10.97 3.50 -7.63
N ASN A 339 -12.00 3.73 -8.42
CA ASN A 339 -11.87 4.34 -9.74
C ASN A 339 -11.39 5.79 -9.61
N SER A 340 -10.44 6.16 -10.43
CA SER A 340 -9.88 7.51 -10.52
C SER A 340 -9.63 7.88 -11.98
N LYS A 341 -9.28 9.15 -12.24
CA LYS A 341 -8.81 9.59 -13.56
C LYS A 341 -7.47 8.95 -13.98
N CYS A 342 -6.82 8.27 -13.08
CA CYS A 342 -5.56 7.57 -13.31
C CYS A 342 -5.75 6.04 -13.27
N GLY A 343 -6.91 5.53 -13.68
CA GLY A 343 -7.27 4.13 -13.56
C GLY A 343 -7.76 3.77 -12.17
N VAL A 344 -7.63 2.52 -11.79
CA VAL A 344 -8.01 2.02 -10.46
C VAL A 344 -6.84 2.24 -9.50
N GLN A 345 -7.10 2.88 -8.37
CA GLN A 345 -6.06 3.28 -7.41
C GLN A 345 -6.34 2.71 -6.03
N ASN A 346 -5.30 2.19 -5.38
CA ASN A 346 -5.38 1.79 -3.98
C ASN A 346 -5.39 3.01 -3.05
N LEU A 347 -6.37 3.07 -2.17
CA LEU A 347 -6.53 4.06 -1.10
C LEU A 347 -6.44 3.43 0.29
N GLY A 348 -6.16 2.14 0.39
CA GLY A 348 -6.06 1.41 1.65
C GLY A 348 -4.85 1.86 2.47
N ILE A 349 -5.08 2.28 3.70
CA ILE A 349 -4.04 2.77 4.61
C ILE A 349 -4.31 2.22 6.00
N ASN A 350 -3.32 1.54 6.54
CA ASN A 350 -3.27 1.15 7.95
C ASN A 350 -2.69 2.30 8.78
N TYR A 351 -3.07 2.37 10.03
CA TYR A 351 -2.49 3.31 10.98
C TYR A 351 -1.83 2.52 12.09
N LEU A 352 -0.63 2.92 12.41
CA LEU A 352 0.13 2.39 13.53
C LEU A 352 0.28 3.44 14.61
N GLN A 353 0.41 2.95 15.84
CA GLN A 353 0.84 3.73 16.99
C GLN A 353 2.07 3.06 17.61
N ILE A 354 2.90 3.85 18.25
CA ILE A 354 4.00 3.34 19.05
C ILE A 354 3.53 3.28 20.50
N VAL A 355 3.68 2.10 21.09
CA VAL A 355 3.34 1.82 22.49
C VAL A 355 4.46 0.97 23.06
N GLU A 356 5.13 1.45 24.10
CA GLU A 356 6.22 0.71 24.77
C GLU A 356 7.27 0.18 23.78
N ASP A 357 7.75 1.07 22.90
CA ASP A 357 8.72 0.79 21.83
C ASP A 357 8.24 -0.22 20.75
N GLU A 358 7.01 -0.71 20.84
CA GLU A 358 6.42 -1.58 19.85
C GLU A 358 5.49 -0.84 18.89
N ARG A 359 5.54 -1.27 17.63
CA ARG A 359 4.57 -0.84 16.61
C ARG A 359 3.32 -1.70 16.73
N ARG A 360 2.21 -1.06 17.05
CA ARG A 360 0.90 -1.73 17.12
C ARG A 360 -0.08 -1.05 16.18
N GLU A 361 -1.02 -1.82 15.66
CA GLU A 361 -2.12 -1.24 14.89
C GLU A 361 -2.89 -0.26 15.76
N PHE A 362 -3.09 0.96 15.24
CA PHE A 362 -3.90 1.96 15.93
C PHE A 362 -5.37 1.56 15.88
N LYS A 363 -5.95 1.36 17.06
CA LYS A 363 -7.38 1.20 17.29
C LYS A 363 -7.83 2.39 18.14
N PRO A 364 -8.81 3.19 17.64
CA PRO A 364 -9.27 4.38 18.36
C PRO A 364 -9.93 4.04 19.70
#